data_c19a67d2cfba89e9e994633d8337775c
#
_entry.id   c19a67d2cfba89e9e994633d8337775c
#
_cell.length_a   1.000
_cell.length_b   1.000
_cell.length_c   1.000
_cell.angle_alpha   90.00
_cell.angle_beta   90.00
_cell.angle_gamma   90.00
#
_symmetry.space_group_name_H-M   'P 1'
#
loop_
_entity.id
_entity.type
_entity.pdbx_description
1 polymer ?
#
loop_
_entity_poly.entity_id
_entity_poly.type
_entity_poly.pdbx_seq_one_letter_code
_entity_poly.pdbx_strand_id
1 'polypeptide(L)'
;MDITNFPEDLFENNYTDTSDLQIANYEVYKHVSKNKINLNKNVFSFLLDGQKDIHFSNDIVSIDDTQSLLLASGNFLTTEIVGANSYSCLLFFFSQKNIKDFLLKYGHLFNPNDLNKAAASSPYFLIEKDNFIIHFINSIQQIYGLNQTISQKILELKFEEIMLYLADKYGQSFFVYLNSLLINERELSFKMVIEKNLYTSLNIDEVAFLCNMSLSTFKRKFIQVYQESPGKWFQLKRLKKAKKLLLN
;
A
#
# COMPACT_ATOMS: atom_id res chain seq x y z
N MET A 1 -7.15 -11.86 14.48
CA MET A 1 -6.55 -10.52 14.33
C MET A 1 -7.59 -9.65 13.68
N ASP A 2 -7.89 -8.53 14.30
CA ASP A 2 -8.84 -7.57 13.77
C ASP A 2 -8.25 -6.89 12.52
N ILE A 3 -9.11 -6.36 11.66
CA ILE A 3 -8.71 -5.61 10.49
C ILE A 3 -8.58 -4.15 10.91
N THR A 4 -7.45 -3.53 10.61
CA THR A 4 -7.24 -2.10 10.80
C THR A 4 -7.63 -1.36 9.53
N ASN A 5 -8.55 -0.40 9.64
CA ASN A 5 -9.03 0.39 8.52
C ASN A 5 -8.32 1.76 8.51
N PHE A 6 -7.53 2.03 7.48
CA PHE A 6 -6.85 3.31 7.33
C PHE A 6 -7.54 4.16 6.23
N PRO A 7 -7.76 5.45 6.48
CA PRO A 7 -7.31 6.26 7.63
C PRO A 7 -8.22 6.23 8.88
N GLU A 8 -9.38 5.59 8.84
CA GLU A 8 -10.46 5.73 9.83
C GLU A 8 -10.00 5.43 11.27
N ASP A 9 -9.28 4.30 11.47
CA ASP A 9 -8.85 3.86 12.80
C ASP A 9 -7.67 4.67 13.38
N LEU A 10 -7.07 5.57 12.58
CA LEU A 10 -6.03 6.50 13.05
C LEU A 10 -6.60 7.76 13.71
N PHE A 11 -7.84 8.09 13.41
CA PHE A 11 -8.52 9.29 13.90
C PHE A 11 -9.62 8.86 14.87
N GLU A 12 -9.30 8.86 16.20
CA GLU A 12 -10.22 8.42 17.25
C GLU A 12 -11.62 9.02 17.13
N ASN A 13 -12.66 8.21 17.34
CA ASN A 13 -14.12 8.42 17.60
C ASN A 13 -14.84 9.73 17.15
N ASN A 14 -14.16 10.74 16.65
CA ASN A 14 -14.70 12.00 16.12
C ASN A 14 -14.38 12.18 14.63
N TYR A 15 -14.15 11.07 13.89
CA TYR A 15 -13.84 11.13 12.47
C TYR A 15 -15.06 11.60 11.66
N THR A 16 -15.25 12.90 11.63
CA THR A 16 -16.18 13.58 10.70
C THR A 16 -15.44 14.20 9.52
N ASP A 17 -14.10 14.09 9.49
CA ASP A 17 -13.29 14.69 8.44
C ASP A 17 -13.36 13.85 7.15
N THR A 18 -14.23 14.31 6.24
CA THR A 18 -14.39 13.76 4.89
C THR A 18 -13.42 14.39 3.89
N SER A 19 -12.39 15.12 4.36
CA SER A 19 -11.43 15.77 3.47
C SER A 19 -10.69 14.78 2.59
N ASP A 20 -10.46 15.15 1.35
CA ASP A 20 -9.76 14.31 0.37
C ASP A 20 -8.29 14.09 0.76
N LEU A 21 -7.68 15.05 1.47
CA LEU A 21 -6.28 15.03 1.93
C LEU A 21 -6.21 14.99 3.46
N GLN A 22 -5.43 14.07 4.01
CA GLN A 22 -5.29 13.88 5.45
C GLN A 22 -3.86 13.45 5.79
N ILE A 23 -3.36 13.85 6.96
CA ILE A 23 -2.06 13.42 7.48
C ILE A 23 -2.23 12.76 8.85
N ALA A 24 -1.44 11.73 9.11
CA ALA A 24 -1.38 11.07 10.41
C ALA A 24 0.06 10.65 10.73
N ASN A 25 0.45 10.77 12.00
CA ASN A 25 1.62 10.07 12.52
C ASN A 25 1.18 8.71 13.04
N TYR A 26 1.88 7.66 12.64
CA TYR A 26 1.64 6.30 13.10
C TYR A 26 2.91 5.79 13.78
N GLU A 27 2.79 5.34 15.01
CA GLU A 27 3.91 4.89 15.83
C GLU A 27 3.53 3.65 16.64
N VAL A 28 4.43 2.67 16.68
CA VAL A 28 4.31 1.50 17.52
C VAL A 28 5.64 1.18 18.21
N TYR A 29 5.56 0.71 19.46
CA TYR A 29 6.71 0.43 20.32
C TYR A 29 7.02 -1.06 20.47
N LYS A 30 6.27 -1.91 19.76
CA LYS A 30 6.46 -3.37 19.74
C LYS A 30 6.36 -3.86 18.32
N HIS A 31 7.12 -4.89 17.99
CA HIS A 31 6.99 -5.55 16.69
C HIS A 31 5.54 -6.01 16.45
N VAL A 32 5.01 -5.68 15.29
CA VAL A 32 3.70 -6.12 14.83
C VAL A 32 3.91 -7.03 13.64
N SER A 33 3.36 -8.23 13.67
CA SER A 33 3.52 -9.20 12.58
C SER A 33 2.20 -9.44 11.87
N LYS A 34 2.22 -9.27 10.56
CA LYS A 34 1.10 -9.58 9.65
C LYS A 34 -0.22 -8.91 10.05
N ASN A 35 -0.14 -7.64 10.45
CA ASN A 35 -1.33 -6.84 10.70
C ASN A 35 -2.13 -6.68 9.39
N LYS A 36 -3.44 -6.92 9.43
CA LYS A 36 -4.35 -6.79 8.31
C LYS A 36 -4.76 -5.34 8.14
N ILE A 37 -4.29 -4.71 7.08
CA ILE A 37 -4.65 -3.33 6.74
C ILE A 37 -5.64 -3.31 5.58
N ASN A 38 -6.77 -2.65 5.79
CA ASN A 38 -7.69 -2.22 4.74
C ASN A 38 -7.49 -0.72 4.50
N LEU A 39 -6.86 -0.38 3.39
CA LEU A 39 -6.54 1.00 3.04
C LEU A 39 -7.61 1.57 2.11
N ASN A 40 -8.41 2.51 2.60
CA ASN A 40 -9.55 3.09 1.87
C ASN A 40 -9.18 4.26 0.95
N LYS A 41 -8.00 4.87 1.16
CA LYS A 41 -7.42 5.93 0.30
C LYS A 41 -6.02 5.53 -0.13
N ASN A 42 -5.50 6.13 -1.20
CA ASN A 42 -4.07 6.02 -1.48
C ASN A 42 -3.28 6.76 -0.40
N VAL A 43 -2.03 6.34 -0.16
CA VAL A 43 -1.21 6.94 0.89
C VAL A 43 0.26 7.01 0.52
N PHE A 44 0.89 8.16 0.76
CA PHE A 44 2.34 8.23 0.93
C PHE A 44 2.67 7.77 2.35
N SER A 45 3.43 6.70 2.45
CA SER A 45 3.94 6.14 3.72
C SER A 45 5.43 6.47 3.82
N PHE A 46 5.76 7.55 4.54
CA PHE A 46 7.12 7.98 4.80
C PHE A 46 7.61 7.30 6.09
N LEU A 47 8.41 6.25 5.95
CA LEU A 47 8.98 5.53 7.09
C LEU A 47 10.03 6.41 7.77
N LEU A 48 9.91 6.67 9.06
CA LEU A 48 10.79 7.57 9.82
C LEU A 48 11.81 6.80 10.66
N ASP A 49 11.39 5.69 11.28
CA ASP A 49 12.22 4.79 12.10
C ASP A 49 11.71 3.35 11.96
N GLY A 50 12.62 2.38 11.99
CA GLY A 50 12.33 0.96 11.90
C GLY A 50 12.38 0.39 10.48
N GLN A 51 11.74 -0.78 10.30
CA GLN A 51 11.62 -1.47 9.01
C GLN A 51 10.18 -1.93 8.80
N LYS A 52 9.79 -2.06 7.55
CA LYS A 52 8.44 -2.46 7.15
C LYS A 52 8.47 -3.49 6.04
N ASP A 53 7.79 -4.63 6.29
CA ASP A 53 7.47 -5.59 5.24
C ASP A 53 5.98 -5.49 4.90
N ILE A 54 5.65 -5.43 3.62
CA ILE A 54 4.26 -5.42 3.14
C ILE A 54 4.06 -6.59 2.21
N HIS A 55 3.06 -7.43 2.54
CA HIS A 55 2.60 -8.51 1.70
C HIS A 55 1.31 -8.09 1.00
N PHE A 56 1.41 -7.89 -0.29
CA PHE A 56 0.27 -7.68 -1.18
C PHE A 56 -0.26 -9.01 -1.72
N SER A 57 -1.36 -8.95 -2.44
CA SER A 57 -1.94 -10.13 -3.08
C SER A 57 -1.00 -10.79 -4.11
N ASN A 58 -0.07 -10.04 -4.71
CA ASN A 58 0.80 -10.51 -5.80
C ASN A 58 2.27 -10.12 -5.66
N ASP A 59 2.65 -9.43 -4.58
CA ASP A 59 4.00 -8.92 -4.38
C ASP A 59 4.34 -8.79 -2.90
N ILE A 60 5.63 -8.69 -2.58
CA ILE A 60 6.15 -8.42 -1.25
C ILE A 60 7.22 -7.34 -1.38
N VAL A 61 7.16 -6.34 -0.53
CA VAL A 61 8.17 -5.29 -0.45
C VAL A 61 8.65 -5.14 0.99
N SER A 62 9.97 -5.01 1.15
CA SER A 62 10.63 -4.68 2.42
C SER A 62 11.34 -3.36 2.26
N ILE A 63 11.15 -2.44 3.18
CA ILE A 63 11.81 -1.13 3.22
C ILE A 63 12.37 -0.83 4.60
N ASP A 64 13.39 -0.01 4.61
CA ASP A 64 13.96 0.62 5.80
C ASP A 64 13.75 2.16 5.78
N ASP A 65 14.36 2.85 6.73
CA ASP A 65 14.22 4.28 6.91
C ASP A 65 14.87 5.14 5.80
N THR A 66 15.61 4.53 4.86
CA THR A 66 16.13 5.22 3.66
C THR A 66 15.11 5.31 2.54
N GLN A 67 13.97 4.65 2.68
CA GLN A 67 12.95 4.51 1.66
C GLN A 67 11.56 4.90 2.17
N SER A 68 10.67 5.14 1.23
CA SER A 68 9.25 5.43 1.46
C SER A 68 8.41 4.78 0.37
N LEU A 69 7.12 4.66 0.59
CA LEU A 69 6.20 4.03 -0.37
C LEU A 69 5.03 4.95 -0.69
N LEU A 70 4.64 4.98 -1.95
CA LEU A 70 3.30 5.38 -2.34
C LEU A 70 2.48 4.10 -2.53
N LEU A 71 1.43 3.93 -1.73
CA LEU A 71 0.59 2.72 -1.71
C LEU A 71 -0.76 3.02 -2.35
N ALA A 72 -1.20 2.09 -3.20
CA ALA A 72 -2.57 2.06 -3.70
C ALA A 72 -3.55 1.64 -2.59
N SER A 73 -4.78 2.17 -2.62
CA SER A 73 -5.87 1.66 -1.79
C SER A 73 -6.09 0.15 -2.02
N GLY A 74 -6.48 -0.58 -0.97
CA GLY A 74 -6.70 -2.02 -1.01
C GLY A 74 -6.26 -2.75 0.25
N ASN A 75 -6.31 -4.07 0.22
CA ASN A 75 -5.95 -4.94 1.34
C ASN A 75 -4.51 -5.44 1.21
N PHE A 76 -3.77 -5.35 2.30
CA PHE A 76 -2.42 -5.92 2.43
C PHE A 76 -2.09 -6.26 3.89
N LEU A 77 -1.04 -7.03 4.09
CA LEU A 77 -0.54 -7.36 5.43
C LEU A 77 0.74 -6.58 5.68
N THR A 78 0.88 -5.98 6.87
CA THR A 78 2.12 -5.33 7.29
C THR A 78 2.80 -6.09 8.41
N THR A 79 4.12 -6.15 8.35
CA THR A 79 4.98 -6.49 9.49
C THR A 79 5.83 -5.26 9.79
N GLU A 80 5.76 -4.79 11.02
CA GLU A 80 6.40 -3.56 11.47
C GLU A 80 7.48 -3.95 12.48
N ILE A 81 8.73 -3.65 12.15
CA ILE A 81 9.91 -4.00 12.92
C ILE A 81 10.41 -2.72 13.57
N VAL A 82 10.39 -2.69 14.89
CA VAL A 82 10.84 -1.53 15.68
C VAL A 82 12.33 -1.29 15.43
N GLY A 83 12.70 -0.05 15.17
CA GLY A 83 14.06 0.42 15.01
C GLY A 83 14.75 0.67 16.36
N ALA A 84 15.48 1.79 16.46
CA ALA A 84 16.22 2.12 17.68
C ALA A 84 15.30 2.45 18.87
N ASN A 85 14.17 3.12 18.63
CA ASN A 85 13.25 3.57 19.68
C ASN A 85 11.82 3.06 19.44
N SER A 86 11.36 3.12 18.19
CA SER A 86 10.01 2.76 17.79
C SER A 86 10.01 2.29 16.34
N TYR A 87 8.86 1.91 15.85
CA TYR A 87 8.54 1.97 14.42
C TYR A 87 7.65 3.19 14.23
N SER A 88 8.03 4.08 13.34
CA SER A 88 7.23 5.29 13.09
C SER A 88 7.17 5.66 11.61
N CYS A 89 6.03 6.14 11.16
CA CYS A 89 5.84 6.68 9.83
C CYS A 89 4.87 7.87 9.81
N LEU A 90 5.10 8.78 8.89
CA LEU A 90 4.17 9.83 8.51
C LEU A 90 3.34 9.32 7.34
N LEU A 91 2.02 9.35 7.47
CA LEU A 91 1.06 8.93 6.48
C LEU A 91 0.36 10.15 5.88
N PHE A 92 0.41 10.29 4.56
CA PHE A 92 -0.28 11.36 3.84
C PHE A 92 -1.28 10.73 2.88
N PHE A 93 -2.56 10.72 3.28
CA PHE A 93 -3.67 10.13 2.54
C PHE A 93 -4.23 11.08 1.50
N PHE A 94 -4.63 10.51 0.36
CA PHE A 94 -5.28 11.26 -0.72
C PHE A 94 -6.25 10.38 -1.52
N SER A 95 -7.27 11.01 -2.10
CA SER A 95 -8.32 10.35 -2.86
C SER A 95 -7.92 10.17 -4.33
N GLN A 96 -8.69 9.35 -5.07
CA GLN A 96 -8.57 9.28 -6.53
C GLN A 96 -8.88 10.62 -7.22
N LYS A 97 -9.72 11.46 -6.60
CA LYS A 97 -10.01 12.79 -7.11
C LYS A 97 -8.76 13.65 -7.17
N ASN A 98 -7.92 13.63 -6.12
CA ASN A 98 -6.65 14.39 -6.10
C ASN A 98 -5.71 13.96 -7.24
N ILE A 99 -5.66 12.66 -7.56
CA ILE A 99 -4.87 12.16 -8.70
C ILE A 99 -5.44 12.69 -10.02
N LYS A 100 -6.77 12.64 -10.20
CA LYS A 100 -7.42 13.14 -11.43
C LYS A 100 -7.16 14.63 -11.61
N ASP A 101 -7.35 15.42 -10.55
CA ASP A 101 -7.14 16.87 -10.57
C ASP A 101 -5.67 17.21 -10.90
N PHE A 102 -4.72 16.48 -10.30
CA PHE A 102 -3.30 16.61 -10.63
C PHE A 102 -3.01 16.29 -12.10
N LEU A 103 -3.50 15.18 -12.63
CA LEU A 103 -3.27 14.78 -14.01
C LEU A 103 -3.96 15.73 -15.02
N LEU A 104 -5.13 16.28 -14.68
CA LEU A 104 -5.78 17.31 -15.49
C LEU A 104 -4.94 18.58 -15.56
N LYS A 105 -4.32 18.98 -14.44
CA LYS A 105 -3.51 20.20 -14.35
C LYS A 105 -2.13 20.03 -14.99
N TYR A 106 -1.47 18.90 -14.75
CA TYR A 106 -0.05 18.68 -15.04
C TYR A 106 0.21 17.55 -16.04
N GLY A 107 -0.82 16.86 -16.53
CA GLY A 107 -0.67 15.72 -17.44
C GLY A 107 0.04 16.06 -18.76
N HIS A 108 0.02 17.34 -19.18
CA HIS A 108 0.74 17.83 -20.35
C HIS A 108 2.27 17.78 -20.21
N LEU A 109 2.80 17.64 -18.98
CA LEU A 109 4.24 17.45 -18.71
C LEU A 109 4.72 16.04 -19.06
N PHE A 110 3.81 15.10 -19.32
CA PHE A 110 4.14 13.71 -19.62
C PHE A 110 3.79 13.35 -21.08
N ASN A 111 4.54 12.40 -21.64
CA ASN A 111 4.31 11.97 -23.02
C ASN A 111 3.14 10.97 -23.10
N PRO A 112 2.02 11.29 -23.81
CA PRO A 112 0.85 10.41 -23.91
C PRO A 112 1.11 9.07 -24.60
N ASN A 113 2.11 8.99 -25.49
CA ASN A 113 2.40 7.79 -26.29
C ASN A 113 2.96 6.62 -25.46
N ASP A 114 3.39 6.87 -24.24
CA ASP A 114 3.96 5.84 -23.37
C ASP A 114 2.93 5.14 -22.48
N LEU A 115 1.66 5.56 -22.49
CA LEU A 115 0.56 4.94 -21.76
C LEU A 115 0.28 3.49 -22.21
N ASN A 116 0.61 3.15 -23.45
CA ASN A 116 0.37 1.82 -24.03
C ASN A 116 1.36 0.74 -23.54
N LYS A 117 2.37 1.11 -22.75
CA LYS A 117 3.28 0.18 -22.08
C LYS A 117 2.83 -0.07 -20.65
N ALA A 118 1.56 -0.42 -20.45
CA ALA A 118 1.05 -0.80 -19.14
C ALA A 118 1.81 -2.05 -18.66
N ALA A 119 2.90 -1.84 -17.95
CA ALA A 119 3.48 -2.87 -17.09
C ALA A 119 2.41 -3.26 -16.05
N ALA A 120 2.39 -4.53 -15.66
CA ALA A 120 1.52 -5.02 -14.60
C ALA A 120 1.58 -4.04 -13.42
N SER A 121 0.44 -3.46 -13.07
CA SER A 121 0.38 -2.39 -12.07
C SER A 121 0.84 -2.91 -10.71
N SER A 122 2.01 -2.46 -10.25
CA SER A 122 2.45 -2.69 -8.88
C SER A 122 1.46 -2.06 -7.89
N PRO A 123 1.18 -2.69 -6.75
CA PRO A 123 0.34 -2.09 -5.70
C PRO A 123 1.05 -0.96 -4.94
N TYR A 124 2.32 -0.73 -5.20
CA TYR A 124 3.14 0.32 -4.59
C TYR A 124 4.10 0.94 -5.59
N PHE A 125 4.58 2.13 -5.26
CA PHE A 125 5.71 2.81 -5.89
C PHE A 125 6.78 3.10 -4.84
N LEU A 126 8.00 2.63 -5.08
CA LEU A 126 9.13 2.84 -4.19
C LEU A 126 9.71 4.23 -4.38
N ILE A 127 9.96 4.94 -3.28
CA ILE A 127 10.52 6.28 -3.25
C ILE A 127 11.81 6.26 -2.43
N GLU A 128 12.93 6.50 -3.09
CA GLU A 128 14.22 6.70 -2.41
C GLU A 128 14.23 8.06 -1.73
N LYS A 129 14.55 8.10 -0.44
CA LYS A 129 14.65 9.35 0.31
C LYS A 129 15.95 10.09 -0.07
N ASP A 130 15.76 11.33 -0.38
CA ASP A 130 16.84 12.30 -0.56
C ASP A 130 16.54 13.55 0.28
N ASN A 131 17.39 14.53 0.17
CA ASN A 131 17.25 15.77 0.95
C ASN A 131 15.90 16.45 0.72
N PHE A 132 15.35 16.41 -0.51
CA PHE A 132 14.03 16.99 -0.78
C PHE A 132 12.94 16.27 0.02
N ILE A 133 12.91 14.94 -0.03
CA ILE A 133 11.90 14.11 0.68
C ILE A 133 12.02 14.33 2.20
N ILE A 134 13.25 14.43 2.74
CA ILE A 134 13.47 14.68 4.17
C ILE A 134 12.91 16.07 4.56
N HIS A 135 13.21 17.12 3.80
CA HIS A 135 12.68 18.46 4.07
C HIS A 135 11.16 18.53 3.89
N PHE A 136 10.62 17.82 2.90
CA PHE A 136 9.19 17.70 2.68
C PHE A 136 8.47 17.08 3.89
N ILE A 137 8.97 15.95 4.41
CA ILE A 137 8.44 15.29 5.60
C ILE A 137 8.44 16.27 6.81
N ASN A 138 9.57 16.91 7.08
CA ASN A 138 9.70 17.87 8.17
C ASN A 138 8.70 19.02 8.03
N SER A 139 8.48 19.51 6.82
CA SER A 139 7.55 20.62 6.56
C SER A 139 6.09 20.22 6.74
N ILE A 140 5.72 18.97 6.39
CA ILE A 140 4.36 18.44 6.63
C ILE A 140 4.10 18.31 8.14
N GLN A 141 5.07 17.84 8.90
CA GLN A 141 4.91 17.69 10.36
C GLN A 141 4.64 19.03 11.07
N GLN A 142 5.06 20.15 10.51
CA GLN A 142 4.76 21.49 11.04
C GLN A 142 3.30 21.95 10.78
N ILE A 143 2.55 21.25 9.94
CA ILE A 143 1.14 21.60 9.66
C ILE A 143 0.23 21.24 10.85
N TYR A 144 0.62 20.29 11.68
CA TYR A 144 -0.08 19.98 12.93
C TYR A 144 -0.16 21.21 13.83
N GLY A 145 -1.36 21.52 14.32
CA GLY A 145 -1.61 22.67 15.17
C GLY A 145 -1.99 23.98 14.44
N LEU A 146 -1.99 23.98 13.10
CA LEU A 146 -2.54 25.11 12.33
C LEU A 146 -4.08 25.07 12.32
N ASN A 147 -4.69 26.22 12.02
CA ASN A 147 -6.13 26.33 11.80
C ASN A 147 -6.55 25.35 10.68
N GLN A 148 -7.64 24.60 10.86
CA GLN A 148 -8.09 23.55 9.96
C GLN A 148 -8.26 24.01 8.51
N THR A 149 -8.85 25.20 8.27
CA THR A 149 -9.02 25.73 6.91
C THR A 149 -7.70 26.05 6.24
N ILE A 150 -6.74 26.61 7.00
CA ILE A 150 -5.41 26.95 6.50
C ILE A 150 -4.61 25.68 6.24
N SER A 151 -4.66 24.71 7.16
CA SER A 151 -3.94 23.45 7.02
C SER A 151 -4.40 22.66 5.78
N GLN A 152 -5.69 22.63 5.46
CA GLN A 152 -6.21 21.98 4.24
C GLN A 152 -5.64 22.63 2.97
N LYS A 153 -5.57 23.96 2.91
CA LYS A 153 -4.98 24.66 1.75
C LYS A 153 -3.48 24.38 1.61
N ILE A 154 -2.77 24.31 2.73
CA ILE A 154 -1.37 23.93 2.72
C ILE A 154 -1.20 22.47 2.27
N LEU A 155 -2.06 21.54 2.71
CA LEU A 155 -2.01 20.15 2.27
C LEU A 155 -2.25 19.99 0.77
N GLU A 156 -3.15 20.77 0.16
CA GLU A 156 -3.34 20.82 -1.29
C GLU A 156 -2.04 21.21 -2.01
N LEU A 157 -1.35 22.25 -1.53
CA LEU A 157 -0.05 22.69 -2.09
C LEU A 157 1.05 21.63 -1.86
N LYS A 158 1.08 21.01 -0.69
CA LYS A 158 2.02 19.93 -0.37
C LYS A 158 1.80 18.69 -1.22
N PHE A 159 0.56 18.35 -1.51
CA PHE A 159 0.26 17.27 -2.44
C PHE A 159 0.78 17.57 -3.84
N GLU A 160 0.54 18.78 -4.37
CA GLU A 160 1.09 19.17 -5.67
C GLU A 160 2.63 19.18 -5.66
N GLU A 161 3.26 19.69 -4.60
CA GLU A 161 4.71 19.75 -4.44
C GLU A 161 5.35 18.36 -4.55
N ILE A 162 4.88 17.41 -3.76
CA ILE A 162 5.46 16.04 -3.78
C ILE A 162 5.18 15.34 -5.12
N MET A 163 4.00 15.51 -5.68
CA MET A 163 3.63 14.89 -6.96
C MET A 163 4.49 15.43 -8.11
N LEU A 164 4.73 16.74 -8.16
CA LEU A 164 5.60 17.37 -9.19
C LEU A 164 7.05 16.93 -9.00
N TYR A 165 7.53 16.89 -7.77
CA TYR A 165 8.89 16.42 -7.49
C TYR A 165 9.11 14.97 -7.94
N LEU A 166 8.17 14.06 -7.60
CA LEU A 166 8.26 12.66 -8.03
C LEU A 166 8.10 12.51 -9.54
N ALA A 167 7.30 13.37 -10.17
CA ALA A 167 7.17 13.43 -11.62
C ALA A 167 8.49 13.81 -12.30
N ASP A 168 9.23 14.79 -11.76
CA ASP A 168 10.55 15.16 -12.25
C ASP A 168 11.58 14.04 -11.99
N LYS A 169 11.64 13.53 -10.77
CA LYS A 169 12.61 12.52 -10.33
C LYS A 169 12.49 11.19 -11.07
N TYR A 170 11.26 10.68 -11.26
CA TYR A 170 10.99 9.35 -11.79
C TYR A 170 10.36 9.36 -13.19
N GLY A 171 9.96 10.52 -13.67
CA GLY A 171 9.46 10.71 -15.03
C GLY A 171 8.31 9.79 -15.38
N GLN A 172 8.45 9.11 -16.52
CA GLN A 172 7.41 8.27 -17.10
C GLN A 172 6.96 7.11 -16.20
N SER A 173 7.86 6.51 -15.41
CA SER A 173 7.52 5.39 -14.53
C SER A 173 6.51 5.80 -13.45
N PHE A 174 6.66 7.01 -12.89
CA PHE A 174 5.72 7.58 -11.94
C PHE A 174 4.37 7.89 -12.58
N PHE A 175 4.37 8.46 -13.78
CA PHE A 175 3.15 8.75 -14.53
C PHE A 175 2.33 7.49 -14.85
N VAL A 176 2.99 6.41 -15.32
CA VAL A 176 2.35 5.10 -15.55
C VAL A 176 1.73 4.56 -14.27
N TYR A 177 2.46 4.68 -13.15
CA TYR A 177 1.95 4.25 -11.85
C TYR A 177 0.71 5.06 -11.43
N LEU A 178 0.74 6.40 -11.54
CA LEU A 178 -0.42 7.26 -11.21
C LEU A 178 -1.66 6.90 -12.03
N ASN A 179 -1.50 6.69 -13.33
CA ASN A 179 -2.62 6.25 -14.17
C ASN A 179 -3.16 4.89 -13.73
N SER A 180 -2.30 3.98 -13.31
CA SER A 180 -2.71 2.68 -12.81
C SER A 180 -3.56 2.76 -11.53
N LEU A 181 -3.41 3.82 -10.72
CA LEU A 181 -4.25 4.08 -9.53
C LEU A 181 -5.69 4.49 -9.90
N LEU A 182 -5.90 5.04 -11.10
CA LEU A 182 -7.23 5.44 -11.59
C LEU A 182 -8.02 4.29 -12.21
N ILE A 183 -7.34 3.21 -12.62
CA ILE A 183 -7.98 2.05 -13.23
C ILE A 183 -8.46 1.14 -12.11
N ASN A 184 -9.76 1.19 -11.81
CA ASN A 184 -10.41 0.40 -10.74
C ASN A 184 -10.47 -1.12 -11.00
N GLU A 185 -9.86 -1.66 -12.07
CA GLU A 185 -9.93 -3.07 -12.46
C GLU A 185 -8.77 -3.90 -11.93
N ARG A 186 -8.38 -3.73 -10.67
CA ARG A 186 -7.42 -4.65 -10.04
C ARG A 186 -8.11 -5.83 -9.35
N GLU A 187 -9.10 -6.43 -9.95
CA GLU A 187 -9.41 -7.80 -9.60
C GLU A 187 -8.30 -8.71 -10.12
N LEU A 188 -7.24 -8.83 -9.34
CA LEU A 188 -6.30 -9.93 -9.51
C LEU A 188 -7.11 -11.21 -9.53
N SER A 189 -6.95 -12.02 -10.57
CA SER A 189 -7.72 -13.25 -10.65
C SER A 189 -7.46 -14.04 -9.37
N PHE A 190 -8.52 -14.55 -8.75
CA PHE A 190 -8.47 -15.37 -7.54
C PHE A 190 -7.36 -16.44 -7.61
N LYS A 191 -7.17 -17.04 -8.78
CA LYS A 191 -6.10 -18.02 -9.02
C LYS A 191 -4.71 -17.41 -8.91
N MET A 192 -4.50 -16.20 -9.42
CA MET A 192 -3.20 -15.52 -9.38
C MET A 192 -2.79 -15.23 -7.93
N VAL A 193 -3.71 -14.73 -7.09
CA VAL A 193 -3.42 -14.50 -5.66
C VAL A 193 -3.02 -15.80 -4.97
N ILE A 194 -3.72 -16.91 -5.22
CA ILE A 194 -3.42 -18.22 -4.63
C ILE A 194 -2.05 -18.73 -5.09
N GLU A 195 -1.76 -18.69 -6.38
CA GLU A 195 -0.50 -19.19 -6.95
C GLU A 195 0.71 -18.41 -6.44
N LYS A 196 0.62 -17.07 -6.36
CA LYS A 196 1.67 -16.19 -5.82
C LYS A 196 1.96 -16.47 -4.35
N ASN A 197 0.91 -16.75 -3.56
CA ASN A 197 1.03 -16.96 -2.12
C ASN A 197 1.16 -18.46 -1.71
N LEU A 198 1.25 -19.38 -2.67
CA LEU A 198 1.30 -20.82 -2.41
C LEU A 198 2.45 -21.23 -1.48
N TYR A 199 3.62 -20.59 -1.64
CA TYR A 199 4.85 -20.96 -0.92
C TYR A 199 5.26 -19.91 0.11
N THR A 200 4.45 -18.92 0.37
CA THR A 200 4.67 -17.94 1.46
C THR A 200 4.32 -18.56 2.81
N SER A 201 4.69 -17.88 3.90
CA SER A 201 4.32 -18.26 5.27
C SER A 201 2.89 -17.85 5.65
N LEU A 202 2.07 -17.36 4.69
CA LEU A 202 0.70 -16.96 4.95
C LEU A 202 -0.20 -18.16 5.26
N ASN A 203 -1.10 -17.97 6.23
CA ASN A 203 -2.17 -18.90 6.53
C ASN A 203 -3.39 -18.64 5.62
N ILE A 204 -4.37 -19.54 5.69
CA ILE A 204 -5.55 -19.50 4.80
C ILE A 204 -6.41 -18.24 5.02
N ASP A 205 -6.49 -17.74 6.25
CA ASP A 205 -7.25 -16.54 6.59
C ASP A 205 -6.56 -15.28 6.06
N GLU A 206 -5.24 -15.22 6.11
CA GLU A 206 -4.44 -14.15 5.50
C GLU A 206 -4.57 -14.14 3.96
N VAL A 207 -4.54 -15.30 3.32
CA VAL A 207 -4.76 -15.41 1.87
C VAL A 207 -6.19 -15.01 1.49
N ALA A 208 -7.20 -15.39 2.29
CA ALA A 208 -8.58 -14.98 2.09
C ALA A 208 -8.72 -13.45 2.14
N PHE A 209 -8.06 -12.82 3.11
CA PHE A 209 -8.04 -11.37 3.26
C PHE A 209 -7.42 -10.68 2.03
N LEU A 210 -6.28 -11.18 1.53
CA LEU A 210 -5.65 -10.67 0.30
C LEU A 210 -6.52 -10.85 -0.95
N CYS A 211 -7.47 -11.81 -0.93
CA CYS A 211 -8.47 -11.98 -1.98
C CYS A 211 -9.71 -11.06 -1.79
N ASN A 212 -9.71 -10.13 -0.83
CA ASN A 212 -10.87 -9.31 -0.45
C ASN A 212 -12.11 -10.17 -0.06
N MET A 213 -11.89 -11.28 0.65
CA MET A 213 -12.95 -12.22 1.01
C MET A 213 -12.92 -12.56 2.49
N SER A 214 -14.13 -12.79 3.07
CA SER A 214 -14.22 -13.49 4.34
C SER A 214 -13.69 -14.92 4.19
N LEU A 215 -13.18 -15.50 5.27
CA LEU A 215 -12.68 -16.89 5.26
C LEU A 215 -13.72 -17.91 4.76
N SER A 216 -14.99 -17.71 5.10
CA SER A 216 -16.10 -18.57 4.66
C SER A 216 -16.33 -18.46 3.15
N THR A 217 -16.38 -17.25 2.61
CA THR A 217 -16.53 -16.99 1.18
C THR A 217 -15.33 -17.52 0.40
N PHE A 218 -14.12 -17.32 0.91
CA PHE A 218 -12.91 -17.84 0.31
C PHE A 218 -12.94 -19.38 0.23
N LYS A 219 -13.22 -20.06 1.34
CA LYS A 219 -13.29 -21.55 1.36
C LYS A 219 -14.31 -22.08 0.35
N ARG A 220 -15.49 -21.47 0.26
CA ARG A 220 -16.52 -21.87 -0.71
C ARG A 220 -16.06 -21.68 -2.15
N LYS A 221 -15.51 -20.50 -2.49
CA LYS A 221 -14.99 -20.21 -3.84
C LYS A 221 -13.79 -21.10 -4.18
N PHE A 222 -12.92 -21.37 -3.20
CA PHE A 222 -11.75 -22.24 -3.39
C PHE A 222 -12.18 -23.66 -3.78
N ILE A 223 -13.14 -24.25 -3.06
CA ILE A 223 -13.67 -25.59 -3.36
C ILE A 223 -14.30 -25.62 -4.76
N GLN A 224 -15.03 -24.57 -5.16
CA GLN A 224 -15.60 -24.49 -6.51
C GLN A 224 -14.50 -24.50 -7.60
N VAL A 225 -13.36 -23.82 -7.37
CA VAL A 225 -12.29 -23.67 -8.36
C VAL A 225 -11.34 -24.86 -8.38
N TYR A 226 -10.96 -25.39 -7.21
CA TYR A 226 -9.90 -26.40 -7.07
C TYR A 226 -10.42 -27.79 -6.70
N GLN A 227 -11.73 -27.95 -6.46
CA GLN A 227 -12.42 -29.20 -6.07
C GLN A 227 -11.82 -29.85 -4.80
N GLU A 228 -11.17 -29.04 -3.96
CA GLU A 228 -10.54 -29.47 -2.73
C GLU A 228 -10.55 -28.35 -1.67
N SER A 229 -10.43 -28.72 -0.39
CA SER A 229 -10.34 -27.72 0.67
C SER A 229 -9.00 -26.96 0.61
N PRO A 230 -8.97 -25.62 0.92
CA PRO A 230 -7.75 -24.83 0.84
C PRO A 230 -6.59 -25.45 1.64
N GLY A 231 -6.85 -25.81 2.90
CA GLY A 231 -5.80 -26.37 3.79
C GLY A 231 -5.12 -27.58 3.21
N LYS A 232 -5.89 -28.56 2.75
CA LYS A 232 -5.37 -29.80 2.15
C LYS A 232 -4.63 -29.53 0.84
N TRP A 233 -5.18 -28.67 -0.01
CA TRP A 233 -4.57 -28.33 -1.30
C TRP A 233 -3.20 -27.61 -1.12
N PHE A 234 -3.12 -26.59 -0.25
CA PHE A 234 -1.87 -25.88 0.05
C PHE A 234 -0.83 -26.84 0.64
N GLN A 235 -1.22 -27.69 1.60
CA GLN A 235 -0.33 -28.66 2.22
C GLN A 235 0.26 -29.62 1.17
N LEU A 236 -0.58 -30.20 0.31
CA LEU A 236 -0.13 -31.11 -0.74
C LEU A 236 0.84 -30.46 -1.72
N LYS A 237 0.56 -29.21 -2.13
CA LYS A 237 1.44 -28.48 -3.04
C LYS A 237 2.80 -28.16 -2.40
N ARG A 238 2.80 -27.72 -1.13
CA ARG A 238 4.04 -27.45 -0.36
C ARG A 238 4.87 -28.73 -0.15
N LEU A 239 4.23 -29.83 0.20
CA LEU A 239 4.91 -31.14 0.33
C LEU A 239 5.51 -31.61 -0.99
N LYS A 240 4.80 -31.47 -2.12
CA LYS A 240 5.34 -31.81 -3.44
C LYS A 240 6.60 -31.00 -3.78
N LYS A 241 6.60 -29.70 -3.46
CA LYS A 241 7.78 -28.84 -3.66
C LYS A 241 8.95 -29.25 -2.76
N ALA A 242 8.68 -29.49 -1.48
CA ALA A 242 9.70 -29.94 -0.52
C ALA A 242 10.34 -31.26 -0.97
N LYS A 243 9.53 -32.26 -1.37
CA LYS A 243 10.03 -33.52 -1.91
C LYS A 243 10.93 -33.32 -3.14
N LYS A 244 10.56 -32.41 -4.06
CA LYS A 244 11.37 -32.11 -5.25
C LYS A 244 12.72 -31.49 -4.88
N LEU A 245 12.77 -30.64 -3.86
CA LEU A 245 14.00 -29.97 -3.40
C LEU A 245 14.94 -30.90 -2.65
N LEU A 246 14.43 -32.01 -2.05
CA LEU A 246 15.23 -32.99 -1.33
C LEU A 246 15.79 -34.10 -2.25
N LEU A 247 15.26 -34.21 -3.47
CA LEU A 247 15.66 -35.26 -4.43
C LEU A 247 16.60 -34.72 -5.53
N ASN A 248 16.83 -33.39 -5.56
CA ASN A 248 17.82 -32.73 -6.40
C ASN A 248 19.00 -32.23 -5.56
#